data_cd719d8185c57c5a0bcfcc0f79f03f13
#
_entry.id   cd719d8185c57c5a0bcfcc0f79f03f13
#
_cell.length_a   1.000
_cell.length_b   1.000
_cell.length_c   1.000
_cell.angle_alpha   90.00
_cell.angle_beta   90.00
_cell.angle_gamma   90.00
#
_symmetry.space_group_name_H-M   'P 1'
#
loop_
_entity.id
_entity.type
_entity.pdbx_description
1 polymer ?
#
loop_
_entity_poly.entity_id
_entity_poly.type
_entity_poly.pdbx_seq_one_letter_code
_entity_poly.pdbx_strand_id
1 'polypeptide(L)'
;MYLVSTFASESGKKAGEFFTPAEVSTLLAKLTKSKPGARICDPTCGSGSLLIKAGKEVGNNNFSLYGQEVNGSTWALAMMNMFLHGFDNAVIRWGDTLRNPKLKEDDKLMKFDTVIANPPFSLDKWGAEEAAHDSYNRFWRGVPPKSKGDWAFISHMIEAAQEGSGKVGVVIPHGVLFRGASEGKIRKQMIDENLLEAVIGLPANLLFRNRYSGSHCHFQ
;
A
#
# COMPACT_ATOMS: atom_id res chain seq x y z
N MET A 1 -9.05 11.96 14.70
CA MET A 1 -7.82 12.28 13.94
C MET A 1 -6.73 12.91 14.80
N TYR A 2 -7.05 13.81 15.73
CA TYR A 2 -6.07 14.46 16.62
C TYR A 2 -5.28 13.48 17.52
N LEU A 3 -5.94 12.51 18.14
CA LEU A 3 -5.29 11.53 19.03
C LEU A 3 -4.24 10.65 18.30
N VAL A 4 -4.54 10.17 17.10
CA VAL A 4 -3.62 9.30 16.33
C VAL A 4 -2.37 10.08 15.88
N SER A 5 -2.52 11.34 15.48
CA SER A 5 -1.39 12.20 15.13
C SER A 5 -0.52 12.54 16.34
N THR A 6 -1.11 12.68 17.52
CA THR A 6 -0.41 12.97 18.78
C THR A 6 0.40 11.74 19.24
N PHE A 7 -0.20 10.54 19.24
CA PHE A 7 0.51 9.29 19.55
C PHE A 7 1.64 9.00 18.57
N ALA A 8 1.45 9.28 17.28
CA ALA A 8 2.50 9.15 16.28
C ALA A 8 3.67 10.12 16.51
N SER A 9 3.40 11.32 17.04
CA SER A 9 4.45 12.30 17.37
C SER A 9 5.23 11.97 18.63
N GLU A 10 4.60 11.31 19.60
CA GLU A 10 5.21 10.93 20.90
C GLU A 10 6.01 9.62 20.82
N SER A 11 5.70 8.73 19.89
CA SER A 11 6.36 7.40 19.75
C SER A 11 7.79 7.46 19.21
N GLY A 12 8.35 8.63 18.95
CA GLY A 12 9.74 8.83 18.52
C GLY A 12 10.02 8.35 17.10
N LYS A 13 11.29 8.15 16.76
CA LYS A 13 11.87 7.97 15.40
C LYS A 13 11.23 6.93 14.46
N LYS A 14 10.30 6.09 14.92
CA LYS A 14 9.58 5.10 14.10
C LYS A 14 8.17 5.54 13.64
N ALA A 15 7.64 6.61 14.21
CA ALA A 15 6.26 7.04 13.94
C ALA A 15 6.03 7.58 12.50
N GLY A 16 7.07 8.07 11.83
CA GLY A 16 6.99 8.55 10.44
C GLY A 16 6.79 7.45 9.40
N GLU A 17 7.11 6.20 9.71
CA GLU A 17 6.94 5.06 8.80
C GLU A 17 5.49 4.55 8.73
N PHE A 18 4.64 4.95 9.69
CA PHE A 18 3.29 4.38 9.85
C PHE A 18 2.15 5.35 9.49
N PHE A 19 2.48 6.57 9.07
CA PHE A 19 1.47 7.59 8.81
C PHE A 19 1.59 8.20 7.41
N THR A 20 0.60 7.95 6.57
CA THR A 20 0.47 8.64 5.28
C THR A 20 -0.09 10.05 5.49
N PRO A 21 0.55 11.11 4.98
CA PRO A 21 0.02 12.47 5.05
C PRO A 21 -1.42 12.55 4.55
N ALA A 22 -2.24 13.37 5.22
CA ALA A 22 -3.66 13.47 4.93
C ALA A 22 -3.95 13.89 3.47
N GLU A 23 -3.09 14.74 2.92
CA GLU A 23 -3.15 15.22 1.54
C GLU A 23 -2.90 14.09 0.54
N VAL A 24 -1.90 13.24 0.79
CA VAL A 24 -1.58 12.07 -0.03
C VAL A 24 -2.70 11.04 0.04
N SER A 25 -3.21 10.76 1.25
CA SER A 25 -4.34 9.85 1.44
C SER A 25 -5.59 10.34 0.70
N THR A 26 -5.86 11.65 0.74
CA THR A 26 -6.99 12.27 0.04
C THR A 26 -6.80 12.20 -1.48
N LEU A 27 -5.58 12.44 -1.96
CA LEU A 27 -5.25 12.35 -3.39
C LEU A 27 -5.47 10.92 -3.90
N LEU A 28 -4.90 9.92 -3.23
CA LEU A 28 -5.07 8.51 -3.61
C LEU A 28 -6.54 8.09 -3.63
N ALA A 29 -7.31 8.43 -2.58
CA ALA A 29 -8.72 8.12 -2.51
C ALA A 29 -9.52 8.73 -3.68
N LYS A 30 -9.22 9.98 -4.04
CA LYS A 30 -9.88 10.67 -5.16
C LYS A 30 -9.47 10.13 -6.53
N LEU A 31 -8.22 9.73 -6.71
CA LEU A 31 -7.74 9.16 -7.97
C LEU A 31 -8.34 7.78 -8.23
N THR A 32 -8.42 6.94 -7.21
CA THR A 32 -8.96 5.59 -7.35
C THR A 32 -10.48 5.55 -7.48
N LYS A 33 -11.20 6.58 -7.03
CA LYS A 33 -12.65 6.77 -7.20
C LYS A 33 -13.45 5.51 -6.91
N SER A 34 -13.28 4.93 -5.72
CA SER A 34 -14.02 3.75 -5.30
C SER A 34 -15.53 3.98 -5.40
N LYS A 35 -16.25 3.01 -5.98
CA LYS A 35 -17.69 3.10 -6.22
C LYS A 35 -18.47 2.49 -5.03
N PRO A 36 -19.76 2.81 -4.89
CA PRO A 36 -20.63 2.08 -3.97
C PRO A 36 -20.59 0.56 -4.23
N GLY A 37 -20.49 -0.22 -3.16
CA GLY A 37 -20.32 -1.67 -3.20
C GLY A 37 -18.85 -2.13 -3.28
N ALA A 38 -17.90 -1.22 -3.42
CA ALA A 38 -16.49 -1.57 -3.61
C ALA A 38 -15.87 -2.28 -2.40
N ARG A 39 -15.04 -3.27 -2.69
CA ARG A 39 -14.07 -3.87 -1.77
C ARG A 39 -12.75 -3.09 -1.91
N ILE A 40 -12.36 -2.41 -0.83
CA ILE A 40 -11.17 -1.54 -0.80
C ILE A 40 -10.11 -2.18 0.10
N CYS A 41 -8.90 -2.35 -0.41
CA CYS A 41 -7.80 -3.00 0.29
C CYS A 41 -6.57 -2.10 0.43
N ASP A 42 -5.92 -2.17 1.60
CA ASP A 42 -4.58 -1.67 1.82
C ASP A 42 -3.71 -2.80 2.41
N PRO A 43 -2.80 -3.40 1.63
CA PRO A 43 -1.98 -4.52 2.07
C PRO A 43 -0.87 -4.14 3.07
N THR A 44 -0.68 -2.84 3.36
CA THR A 44 0.29 -2.30 4.31
C THR A 44 -0.33 -1.16 5.11
N CYS A 45 -1.50 -1.44 5.71
CA CYS A 45 -2.46 -0.40 6.10
C CYS A 45 -2.00 0.54 7.23
N GLY A 46 -0.91 0.24 7.92
CA GLY A 46 -0.45 1.05 9.03
C GLY A 46 -1.55 1.26 10.06
N SER A 47 -1.84 2.50 10.40
CA SER A 47 -2.95 2.87 11.29
C SER A 47 -4.34 2.82 10.63
N GLY A 48 -4.46 2.43 9.36
CA GLY A 48 -5.71 2.37 8.62
C GLY A 48 -6.21 3.73 8.09
N SER A 49 -5.43 4.79 8.24
CA SER A 49 -5.89 6.15 7.88
C SER A 49 -6.19 6.32 6.40
N LEU A 50 -5.43 5.66 5.52
CA LEU A 50 -5.67 5.68 4.08
C LEU A 50 -6.96 4.94 3.72
N LEU A 51 -7.22 3.76 4.30
CA LEU A 51 -8.48 3.01 4.14
C LEU A 51 -9.69 3.84 4.57
N ILE A 52 -9.61 4.50 5.73
CA ILE A 52 -10.68 5.36 6.24
C ILE A 52 -10.98 6.49 5.26
N LYS A 53 -9.95 7.10 4.69
CA LYS A 53 -10.12 8.16 3.68
C LYS A 53 -10.78 7.63 2.43
N ALA A 54 -10.33 6.49 1.92
CA ALA A 54 -10.90 5.87 0.71
C ALA A 54 -12.37 5.46 0.92
N GLY A 55 -12.71 4.88 2.06
CA GLY A 55 -14.10 4.55 2.41
C GLY A 55 -14.99 5.79 2.46
N LYS A 56 -14.52 6.88 3.09
CA LYS A 56 -15.29 8.14 3.16
C LYS A 56 -15.47 8.81 1.79
N GLU A 57 -14.55 8.64 0.86
CA GLU A 57 -14.66 9.20 -0.50
C GLU A 57 -15.73 8.51 -1.33
N VAL A 58 -16.19 7.29 -0.98
CA VAL A 58 -17.33 6.62 -1.63
C VAL A 58 -18.64 7.42 -1.48
N GLY A 59 -18.74 8.24 -0.42
CA GLY A 59 -19.89 9.14 -0.19
C GLY A 59 -21.12 8.47 0.45
N ASN A 60 -21.06 7.17 0.73
CA ASN A 60 -22.06 6.42 1.48
C ASN A 60 -21.40 5.26 2.23
N ASN A 61 -22.18 4.47 2.98
CA ASN A 61 -21.66 3.34 3.78
C ASN A 61 -21.67 1.98 3.02
N ASN A 62 -21.93 1.98 1.72
CA ASN A 62 -21.92 0.76 0.91
C ASN A 62 -20.51 0.49 0.35
N PHE A 63 -19.63 -0.03 1.18
CA PHE A 63 -18.28 -0.51 0.83
C PHE A 63 -17.77 -1.45 1.92
N SER A 64 -16.68 -2.16 1.64
CA SER A 64 -15.99 -3.01 2.60
C SER A 64 -14.51 -2.69 2.64
N LEU A 65 -13.93 -2.58 3.84
CA LEU A 65 -12.52 -2.26 4.05
C LEU A 65 -11.74 -3.49 4.46
N TYR A 66 -10.60 -3.69 3.82
CA TYR A 66 -9.67 -4.79 4.08
C TYR A 66 -8.27 -4.24 4.25
N GLY A 67 -7.53 -4.74 5.23
CA GLY A 67 -6.16 -4.32 5.44
C GLY A 67 -5.29 -5.44 5.98
N GLN A 68 -3.98 -5.30 5.79
CA GLN A 68 -3.00 -6.14 6.44
C GLN A 68 -1.86 -5.28 6.97
N GLU A 69 -1.37 -5.61 8.18
CA GLU A 69 -0.29 -4.87 8.86
C GLU A 69 0.64 -5.86 9.57
N VAL A 70 1.94 -5.71 9.36
CA VAL A 70 2.95 -6.61 9.91
C VAL A 70 3.28 -6.30 11.38
N ASN A 71 3.21 -5.03 11.79
CA ASN A 71 3.49 -4.62 13.15
C ASN A 71 2.24 -4.78 14.03
N GLY A 72 2.33 -5.63 15.08
CA GLY A 72 1.19 -5.93 15.94
C GLY A 72 0.61 -4.72 16.69
N SER A 73 1.46 -3.79 17.15
CA SER A 73 1.00 -2.57 17.83
C SER A 73 0.28 -1.64 16.86
N THR A 74 0.80 -1.51 15.63
CA THR A 74 0.18 -0.71 14.57
C THR A 74 -1.11 -1.36 14.06
N TRP A 75 -1.16 -2.67 13.97
CA TRP A 75 -2.38 -3.43 13.69
C TRP A 75 -3.47 -3.15 14.73
N ALA A 76 -3.15 -3.21 16.02
CA ALA A 76 -4.08 -2.90 17.10
C ALA A 76 -4.60 -1.45 17.01
N LEU A 77 -3.72 -0.50 16.66
CA LEU A 77 -4.09 0.87 16.42
C LEU A 77 -5.04 1.00 15.22
N ALA A 78 -4.79 0.25 14.12
CA ALA A 78 -5.67 0.24 12.96
C ALA A 78 -7.07 -0.27 13.33
N MET A 79 -7.17 -1.36 14.09
CA MET A 79 -8.44 -1.90 14.56
C MET A 79 -9.23 -0.89 15.40
N MET A 80 -8.55 -0.23 16.36
CA MET A 80 -9.16 0.83 17.17
C MET A 80 -9.62 2.01 16.30
N ASN A 81 -8.81 2.39 15.31
CA ASN A 81 -9.13 3.50 14.43
C ASN A 81 -10.35 3.19 13.53
N MET A 82 -10.48 1.96 13.03
CA MET A 82 -11.67 1.52 12.30
C MET A 82 -12.92 1.63 13.19
N PHE A 83 -12.86 1.11 14.40
CA PHE A 83 -13.96 1.18 15.36
C PHE A 83 -14.37 2.62 15.68
N LEU A 84 -13.41 3.51 15.99
CA LEU A 84 -13.66 4.92 16.28
C LEU A 84 -14.29 5.70 15.10
N HIS A 85 -14.13 5.21 13.88
CA HIS A 85 -14.73 5.80 12.68
C HIS A 85 -16.03 5.11 12.24
N GLY A 86 -16.52 4.14 13.01
CA GLY A 86 -17.78 3.42 12.72
C GLY A 86 -17.64 2.39 11.59
N PHE A 87 -16.43 1.86 11.34
CA PHE A 87 -16.18 0.81 10.34
C PHE A 87 -15.95 -0.53 11.03
N ASP A 88 -16.91 -0.97 11.83
CA ASP A 88 -16.83 -2.17 12.68
C ASP A 88 -16.71 -3.47 11.87
N ASN A 89 -17.12 -3.45 10.60
CA ASN A 89 -17.02 -4.55 9.65
C ASN A 89 -15.69 -4.59 8.87
N ALA A 90 -14.77 -3.69 9.14
CA ALA A 90 -13.45 -3.70 8.50
C ALA A 90 -12.66 -4.96 8.87
N VAL A 91 -12.06 -5.60 7.88
CA VAL A 91 -11.26 -6.82 8.05
C VAL A 91 -9.78 -6.45 8.03
N ILE A 92 -9.17 -6.27 9.20
CA ILE A 92 -7.75 -5.95 9.32
C ILE A 92 -7.00 -7.16 9.86
N ARG A 93 -6.04 -7.68 9.09
CA ARG A 93 -5.27 -8.88 9.42
C ARG A 93 -3.87 -8.51 9.91
N TRP A 94 -3.40 -9.21 10.94
CA TRP A 94 -2.02 -9.11 11.39
C TRP A 94 -1.14 -10.11 10.64
N GLY A 95 -0.07 -9.63 10.01
CA GLY A 95 0.91 -10.46 9.31
C GLY A 95 1.65 -9.75 8.18
N ASP A 96 2.71 -10.38 7.73
CA ASP A 96 3.54 -9.92 6.61
C ASP A 96 2.84 -10.23 5.28
N THR A 97 2.49 -9.21 4.52
CA THR A 97 1.78 -9.33 3.24
C THR A 97 2.58 -10.05 2.18
N LEU A 98 3.88 -9.85 2.15
CA LEU A 98 4.73 -10.46 1.12
C LEU A 98 5.02 -11.92 1.42
N ARG A 99 5.34 -12.28 2.68
CA ARG A 99 5.65 -13.64 3.08
C ARG A 99 4.44 -14.48 3.43
N ASN A 100 3.40 -13.86 3.96
CA ASN A 100 2.22 -14.56 4.46
C ASN A 100 0.94 -13.73 4.26
N PRO A 101 0.46 -13.59 3.03
CA PRO A 101 -0.79 -12.88 2.75
C PRO A 101 -1.96 -13.56 3.46
N LYS A 102 -2.74 -12.76 4.20
CA LYS A 102 -3.88 -13.22 5.03
C LYS A 102 -5.23 -12.94 4.40
N LEU A 103 -5.28 -12.03 3.44
CA LEU A 103 -6.51 -11.69 2.72
C LEU A 103 -6.69 -12.67 1.57
N LYS A 104 -7.34 -13.79 1.90
CA LYS A 104 -7.55 -14.94 1.00
C LYS A 104 -8.99 -15.41 1.03
N GLU A 105 -9.45 -15.91 -0.10
CA GLU A 105 -10.65 -16.71 -0.27
C GLU A 105 -10.20 -18.09 -0.75
N ASP A 106 -10.46 -19.11 0.04
CA ASP A 106 -9.87 -20.43 -0.11
C ASP A 106 -8.34 -20.34 -0.18
N ASP A 107 -7.73 -20.88 -1.22
CA ASP A 107 -6.27 -20.86 -1.43
C ASP A 107 -5.80 -19.75 -2.40
N LYS A 108 -6.67 -18.79 -2.74
CA LYS A 108 -6.37 -17.68 -3.66
C LYS A 108 -6.36 -16.34 -2.94
N LEU A 109 -5.61 -15.38 -3.49
CA LEU A 109 -5.72 -14.00 -3.04
C LEU A 109 -7.15 -13.48 -3.27
N MET A 110 -7.70 -12.83 -2.25
CA MET A 110 -8.92 -12.05 -2.42
C MET A 110 -8.73 -11.01 -3.52
N LYS A 111 -9.79 -10.72 -4.26
CA LYS A 111 -9.80 -9.68 -5.29
C LYS A 111 -10.56 -8.45 -4.82
N PHE A 112 -10.04 -7.27 -5.15
CA PHE A 112 -10.53 -5.99 -4.68
C PHE A 112 -10.78 -5.03 -5.84
N ASP A 113 -11.82 -4.22 -5.74
CA ASP A 113 -12.12 -3.18 -6.71
C ASP A 113 -11.11 -2.03 -6.64
N THR A 114 -10.60 -1.78 -5.45
CA THR A 114 -9.57 -0.76 -5.20
C THR A 114 -8.50 -1.30 -4.27
N VAL A 115 -7.24 -1.22 -4.69
CA VAL A 115 -6.07 -1.52 -3.86
C VAL A 115 -5.22 -0.27 -3.73
N ILE A 116 -5.05 0.21 -2.51
CA ILE A 116 -4.31 1.44 -2.23
C ILE A 116 -3.25 1.19 -1.17
N ALA A 117 -2.07 1.79 -1.30
CA ALA A 117 -1.05 1.67 -0.27
C ALA A 117 -0.03 2.81 -0.29
N ASN A 118 0.56 3.03 0.89
CA ASN A 118 1.85 3.67 1.05
C ASN A 118 2.81 2.67 1.71
N PRO A 119 3.37 1.71 0.95
CA PRO A 119 4.21 0.66 1.50
C PRO A 119 5.55 1.20 2.00
N PRO A 120 6.27 0.46 2.88
CA PRO A 120 7.61 0.84 3.30
C PRO A 120 8.56 0.90 2.09
N PHE A 121 9.26 2.04 1.94
CA PHE A 121 10.15 2.26 0.80
C PHE A 121 11.43 1.45 0.91
N SER A 122 11.84 0.85 -0.21
CA SER A 122 13.10 0.12 -0.34
C SER A 122 13.33 -0.93 0.76
N LEU A 123 12.28 -1.66 1.11
CA LEU A 123 12.35 -2.71 2.12
C LEU A 123 13.38 -3.77 1.75
N ASP A 124 14.38 -3.95 2.62
CA ASP A 124 15.36 -5.03 2.51
C ASP A 124 14.81 -6.34 3.08
N LYS A 125 15.32 -7.48 2.59
CA LYS A 125 14.97 -8.83 3.09
C LYS A 125 13.46 -9.13 3.12
N TRP A 126 12.75 -8.66 2.13
CA TRP A 126 11.29 -8.78 2.00
C TRP A 126 10.78 -10.23 1.73
N GLY A 127 11.67 -11.21 1.56
CA GLY A 127 11.32 -12.60 1.23
C GLY A 127 11.60 -12.98 -0.23
N ALA A 128 12.59 -12.33 -0.87
CA ALA A 128 12.92 -12.56 -2.29
C ALA A 128 13.34 -14.01 -2.58
N GLU A 129 13.93 -14.72 -1.64
CA GLU A 129 14.32 -16.13 -1.78
C GLU A 129 13.12 -17.05 -1.93
N GLU A 130 12.01 -16.73 -1.28
CA GLU A 130 10.79 -17.52 -1.30
C GLU A 130 9.89 -17.13 -2.49
N ALA A 131 10.11 -15.94 -3.08
CA ALA A 131 9.27 -15.39 -4.14
C ALA A 131 9.27 -16.21 -5.44
N ALA A 132 10.33 -16.96 -5.72
CA ALA A 132 10.40 -17.88 -6.87
C ALA A 132 9.39 -19.04 -6.76
N HIS A 133 8.93 -19.35 -5.56
CA HIS A 133 7.96 -20.40 -5.24
C HIS A 133 6.65 -19.84 -4.69
N ASP A 134 6.31 -18.60 -5.05
CA ASP A 134 5.11 -17.92 -4.56
C ASP A 134 3.84 -18.66 -5.02
N SER A 135 3.09 -19.21 -4.07
CA SER A 135 1.87 -19.96 -4.33
C SER A 135 0.75 -19.15 -5.01
N TYR A 136 0.87 -17.81 -4.99
CA TYR A 136 -0.13 -16.89 -5.55
C TYR A 136 0.29 -16.33 -6.91
N ASN A 137 1.43 -16.78 -7.46
CA ASN A 137 1.96 -16.34 -8.75
C ASN A 137 2.13 -14.82 -8.89
N ARG A 138 2.38 -14.10 -7.77
CA ARG A 138 2.48 -12.63 -7.76
C ARG A 138 3.70 -12.10 -8.53
N PHE A 139 4.76 -12.90 -8.62
CA PHE A 139 6.06 -12.48 -9.15
C PHE A 139 6.37 -13.08 -10.52
N TRP A 140 5.36 -13.51 -11.27
CA TRP A 140 5.54 -14.11 -12.59
C TRP A 140 6.15 -13.13 -13.62
N ARG A 141 5.98 -11.82 -13.44
CA ARG A 141 6.63 -10.79 -14.25
C ARG A 141 8.12 -10.63 -13.94
N GLY A 142 8.59 -11.22 -12.87
CA GLY A 142 9.96 -11.22 -12.38
C GLY A 142 10.04 -11.00 -10.88
N VAL A 143 11.11 -11.54 -10.28
CA VAL A 143 11.37 -11.37 -8.84
C VAL A 143 12.15 -10.07 -8.62
N PRO A 144 11.63 -9.13 -7.79
CA PRO A 144 12.34 -7.91 -7.42
C PRO A 144 13.65 -8.19 -6.67
N PRO A 145 14.60 -7.25 -6.66
CA PRO A 145 15.87 -7.43 -5.95
C PRO A 145 15.63 -7.62 -4.44
N LYS A 146 16.44 -8.47 -3.81
CA LYS A 146 16.37 -8.78 -2.37
C LYS A 146 16.42 -7.52 -1.48
N SER A 147 17.20 -6.52 -1.89
CA SER A 147 17.42 -5.29 -1.15
C SER A 147 16.36 -4.20 -1.38
N LYS A 148 15.35 -4.44 -2.22
CA LYS A 148 14.33 -3.44 -2.59
C LYS A 148 12.99 -4.09 -2.91
N GLY A 149 12.10 -4.13 -1.92
CA GLY A 149 10.78 -4.73 -2.01
C GLY A 149 9.71 -3.86 -2.69
N ASP A 150 10.05 -2.68 -3.21
CA ASP A 150 9.06 -1.76 -3.80
C ASP A 150 8.19 -2.45 -4.85
N TRP A 151 8.83 -3.13 -5.82
CA TRP A 151 8.12 -3.87 -6.86
C TRP A 151 7.42 -5.14 -6.36
N ALA A 152 7.81 -5.67 -5.19
CA ALA A 152 7.09 -6.80 -4.61
C ALA A 152 5.72 -6.37 -4.10
N PHE A 153 5.62 -5.20 -3.46
CA PHE A 153 4.33 -4.63 -3.08
C PHE A 153 3.48 -4.28 -4.29
N ILE A 154 4.05 -3.63 -5.31
CA ILE A 154 3.33 -3.30 -6.55
C ILE A 154 2.78 -4.57 -7.21
N SER A 155 3.60 -5.61 -7.35
CA SER A 155 3.17 -6.90 -7.93
C SER A 155 2.04 -7.53 -7.12
N HIS A 156 2.16 -7.57 -5.78
CA HIS A 156 1.08 -8.05 -4.92
C HIS A 156 -0.22 -7.25 -5.10
N MET A 157 -0.13 -5.93 -5.15
CA MET A 157 -1.32 -5.06 -5.31
C MET A 157 -2.02 -5.30 -6.64
N ILE A 158 -1.27 -5.46 -7.72
CA ILE A 158 -1.83 -5.76 -9.05
C ILE A 158 -2.52 -7.12 -9.05
N GLU A 159 -1.86 -8.15 -8.48
CA GLU A 159 -2.46 -9.49 -8.39
C GLU A 159 -3.63 -9.57 -7.39
N ALA A 160 -3.76 -8.65 -6.46
CA ALA A 160 -4.92 -8.51 -5.57
C ALA A 160 -6.05 -7.65 -6.17
N ALA A 161 -5.79 -6.91 -7.23
CA ALA A 161 -6.82 -6.12 -7.89
C ALA A 161 -7.76 -6.99 -8.74
N GLN A 162 -9.02 -6.57 -8.89
CA GLN A 162 -9.99 -7.22 -9.76
C GLN A 162 -9.55 -7.08 -11.21
N GLU A 163 -9.49 -8.18 -11.93
CA GLU A 163 -9.08 -8.20 -13.33
C GLU A 163 -10.00 -7.34 -14.20
N GLY A 164 -9.41 -6.54 -15.08
CA GLY A 164 -10.11 -5.68 -16.04
C GLY A 164 -10.82 -4.45 -15.47
N SER A 165 -11.06 -4.39 -14.14
CA SER A 165 -11.81 -3.28 -13.52
C SER A 165 -11.19 -2.70 -12.26
N GLY A 166 -10.31 -3.43 -11.61
CA GLY A 166 -9.67 -3.00 -10.37
C GLY A 166 -8.76 -1.79 -10.58
N LYS A 167 -8.70 -0.93 -9.57
CA LYS A 167 -7.82 0.24 -9.54
C LYS A 167 -6.73 0.05 -8.49
N VAL A 168 -5.49 0.36 -8.86
CA VAL A 168 -4.34 0.33 -7.94
C VAL A 168 -3.79 1.74 -7.80
N GLY A 169 -3.72 2.23 -6.56
CA GLY A 169 -3.09 3.50 -6.22
C GLY A 169 -1.96 3.29 -5.21
N VAL A 170 -0.71 3.59 -5.56
CA VAL A 170 0.43 3.33 -4.71
C VAL A 170 1.37 4.51 -4.62
N VAL A 171 1.85 4.80 -3.41
CA VAL A 171 2.95 5.76 -3.20
C VAL A 171 4.27 5.01 -3.34
N ILE A 172 5.16 5.53 -4.17
CA ILE A 172 6.43 4.88 -4.47
C ILE A 172 7.60 5.86 -4.37
N PRO A 173 8.81 5.39 -4.02
CA PRO A 173 10.00 6.22 -4.13
C PRO A 173 10.38 6.44 -5.60
N HIS A 174 10.91 7.61 -5.91
CA HIS A 174 11.27 8.00 -7.27
C HIS A 174 12.14 6.97 -8.01
N GLY A 175 13.05 6.28 -7.29
CA GLY A 175 13.90 5.24 -7.87
C GLY A 175 13.17 4.10 -8.58
N VAL A 176 11.94 3.78 -8.21
CA VAL A 176 11.12 2.75 -8.85
C VAL A 176 10.91 3.04 -10.34
N LEU A 177 10.89 4.31 -10.73
CA LEU A 177 10.62 4.73 -12.11
C LEU A 177 11.80 4.52 -13.07
N PHE A 178 13.05 4.46 -12.55
CA PHE A 178 14.23 4.43 -13.43
C PHE A 178 15.28 3.37 -13.11
N ARG A 179 15.23 2.70 -11.94
CA ARG A 179 16.18 1.63 -11.64
C ARG A 179 16.09 0.52 -12.69
N GLY A 180 17.28 0.01 -13.10
CA GLY A 180 17.43 -1.02 -14.13
C GLY A 180 17.33 -2.47 -13.61
N ALA A 181 18.03 -3.40 -14.27
CA ALA A 181 18.09 -4.82 -13.95
C ALA A 181 16.70 -5.48 -13.84
N SER A 182 16.41 -6.26 -12.79
CA SER A 182 15.13 -6.94 -12.61
C SER A 182 13.95 -5.97 -12.48
N GLU A 183 14.12 -4.83 -11.80
CA GLU A 183 13.07 -3.81 -11.69
C GLU A 183 12.71 -3.22 -13.06
N GLY A 184 13.71 -2.98 -13.92
CA GLY A 184 13.47 -2.52 -15.30
C GLY A 184 12.68 -3.52 -16.15
N LYS A 185 12.93 -4.83 -15.98
CA LYS A 185 12.18 -5.90 -16.66
C LYS A 185 10.72 -5.93 -16.20
N ILE A 186 10.47 -5.91 -14.89
CA ILE A 186 9.13 -5.91 -14.31
C ILE A 186 8.36 -4.66 -14.79
N ARG A 187 8.97 -3.48 -14.71
CA ARG A 187 8.36 -2.23 -15.16
C ARG A 187 8.01 -2.27 -16.64
N LYS A 188 8.93 -2.78 -17.50
CA LYS A 188 8.66 -2.92 -18.93
C LYS A 188 7.46 -3.82 -19.17
N GLN A 189 7.40 -4.98 -18.52
CA GLN A 189 6.29 -5.93 -18.66
C GLN A 189 4.94 -5.28 -18.28
N MET A 190 4.89 -4.54 -17.16
CA MET A 190 3.66 -3.86 -16.73
C MET A 190 3.22 -2.73 -17.69
N ILE A 191 4.17 -2.06 -18.33
CA ILE A 191 3.87 -1.06 -19.37
C ILE A 191 3.37 -1.75 -20.65
N ASP A 192 3.99 -2.84 -21.07
CA ASP A 192 3.58 -3.62 -22.24
C ASP A 192 2.17 -4.21 -22.06
N GLU A 193 1.79 -4.59 -20.83
CA GLU A 193 0.43 -5.01 -20.45
C GLU A 193 -0.58 -3.85 -20.32
N ASN A 194 -0.14 -2.60 -20.52
CA ASN A 194 -0.96 -1.38 -20.41
C ASN A 194 -1.60 -1.21 -19.00
N LEU A 195 -0.88 -1.60 -17.94
CA LEU A 195 -1.37 -1.49 -16.56
C LEU A 195 -1.15 -0.10 -15.95
N LEU A 196 -0.25 0.70 -16.52
CA LEU A 196 0.09 2.02 -15.99
C LEU A 196 -0.85 3.09 -16.56
N GLU A 197 -1.70 3.65 -15.72
CA GLU A 197 -2.62 4.73 -16.10
C GLU A 197 -1.96 6.12 -15.99
N ALA A 198 -1.27 6.39 -14.88
CA ALA A 198 -0.60 7.68 -14.64
C ALA A 198 0.53 7.58 -13.62
N VAL A 199 1.48 8.50 -13.73
CA VAL A 199 2.50 8.80 -12.71
C VAL A 199 2.33 10.26 -12.29
N ILE A 200 2.17 10.50 -10.98
CA ILE A 200 1.94 11.83 -10.43
C ILE A 200 3.09 12.18 -9.49
N GLY A 201 3.82 13.24 -9.82
CA GLY A 201 4.88 13.78 -8.97
C GLY A 201 4.29 14.47 -7.73
N LEU A 202 4.77 14.09 -6.55
CA LEU A 202 4.41 14.75 -5.30
C LEU A 202 5.45 15.85 -4.97
N PRO A 203 5.02 16.96 -4.33
CA PRO A 203 5.95 18.00 -3.89
C PRO A 203 7.04 17.44 -2.96
N ALA A 204 8.24 18.02 -3.06
CA ALA A 204 9.33 17.68 -2.17
C ALA A 204 8.95 17.85 -0.69
N ASN A 205 9.48 16.98 0.18
CA ASN A 205 9.24 16.99 1.62
C ASN A 205 7.81 16.67 2.09
N LEU A 206 6.88 16.31 1.20
CA LEU A 206 5.51 15.96 1.61
C LEU A 206 5.47 14.64 2.41
N LEU A 207 6.31 13.68 2.05
CA LEU A 207 6.40 12.36 2.71
C LEU A 207 7.46 12.29 3.81
N PHE A 208 8.38 13.29 3.89
CA PHE A 208 9.50 13.29 4.81
C PHE A 208 9.37 14.40 5.85
N ARG A 209 8.78 14.07 6.98
CA ARG A 209 8.89 14.89 8.19
C ARG A 209 10.00 14.41 9.13
N ASN A 210 10.89 13.50 8.69
CA ASN A 210 12.01 13.01 9.49
C ASN A 210 13.34 13.59 9.05
N ARG A 211 14.01 14.29 9.98
CA ARG A 211 15.30 15.00 9.83
C ARG A 211 16.53 14.10 9.65
N TYR A 212 16.40 12.82 9.31
CA TYR A 212 17.54 11.90 9.23
C TYR A 212 17.41 10.91 8.07
N SER A 213 17.48 11.38 6.85
CA SER A 213 18.10 10.68 5.72
C SER A 213 18.34 11.66 4.59
N GLY A 214 19.61 11.94 4.34
CA GLY A 214 20.04 12.79 3.24
C GLY A 214 19.88 12.12 1.89
N SER A 215 18.70 12.15 1.36
CA SER A 215 18.43 11.87 -0.04
C SER A 215 17.53 12.99 -0.56
N HIS A 216 18.17 13.96 -1.18
CA HIS A 216 17.52 15.04 -1.90
C HIS A 216 16.90 14.44 -3.17
N CYS A 217 15.58 14.33 -3.23
CA CYS A 217 14.90 14.23 -4.51
C CYS A 217 14.77 15.62 -5.09
N HIS A 218 15.73 16.01 -5.94
CA HIS A 218 15.58 17.18 -6.80
C HIS A 218 14.68 16.79 -7.98
N PHE A 219 13.55 17.47 -8.09
CA PHE A 219 12.79 17.54 -9.32
C PHE A 219 13.32 18.73 -10.12
N GLN A 220 13.77 18.50 -11.34
CA GLN A 220 13.84 19.51 -12.38
C GLN A 220 12.60 19.41 -13.24
#